data_84897a81804a7c5c90db20913a8d0403
#
_entry.id   84897a81804a7c5c90db20913a8d0403
#
_cell.length_a   1.000
_cell.length_b   1.000
_cell.length_c   1.000
_cell.angle_alpha   90.00
_cell.angle_beta   90.00
_cell.angle_gamma   90.00
#
_symmetry.space_group_name_H-M   'P 1'
#
loop_
_entity.id
_entity.type
_entity.pdbx_description
1 polymer ?
#
loop_
_entity_poly.entity_id
_entity_poly.type
_entity_poly.pdbx_seq_one_letter_code
_entity_poly.pdbx_strand_id
1 'polypeptide(L)'
;MSEAAPTPGPAPPAAPRLLITLCTYNERENIERLVPALHEVAPDADILIIDDNSPDGTGTLADTMAESDSRIAVLHRAGKQGLGTAILAGFRKGIAGEYDQLINLDADFSHHPRHIPAMRDLMTTADVAIGSRYVEGGGVVGWNWRRHVMSRGINFYARLMLGLPSRDNSGSFRCYTVTQLAELDLDLFRARGYAFQEEILYRLRRLGSRFAETPIVFEDRRFGESKISWKESVAALWILFRLAIDRVLRARVRQRDGLAHTAAE
;
A
#
# COMPACT_ATOMS: atom_id res chain seq x y z
N MET A 1 -1.26 -11.58 -60.40
CA MET A 1 -1.25 -12.19 -59.06
C MET A 1 -1.17 -11.07 -58.07
N SER A 2 -2.28 -10.76 -57.39
CA SER A 2 -2.34 -9.67 -56.38
C SER A 2 -1.94 -10.26 -55.02
N GLU A 3 -0.83 -9.83 -54.51
CA GLU A 3 -0.33 -10.21 -53.17
C GLU A 3 -1.18 -9.48 -52.11
N ALA A 4 -1.96 -10.22 -51.34
CA ALA A 4 -2.76 -9.69 -50.28
C ALA A 4 -1.84 -9.14 -49.18
N ALA A 5 -2.03 -7.89 -48.77
CA ALA A 5 -1.31 -7.26 -47.68
C ALA A 5 -1.53 -8.07 -46.37
N PRO A 6 -0.49 -8.23 -45.53
CA PRO A 6 -0.61 -8.95 -44.28
C PRO A 6 -1.61 -8.27 -43.36
N THR A 7 -2.54 -9.02 -42.80
CA THR A 7 -3.48 -8.57 -41.81
C THR A 7 -2.72 -8.06 -40.58
N PRO A 8 -2.99 -6.84 -40.07
CA PRO A 8 -2.33 -6.34 -38.84
C PRO A 8 -2.63 -7.31 -37.70
N GLY A 9 -1.58 -7.73 -36.97
CA GLY A 9 -1.70 -8.56 -35.78
C GLY A 9 -2.51 -7.83 -34.71
N PRO A 10 -3.02 -8.56 -33.70
CA PRO A 10 -3.76 -7.93 -32.59
C PRO A 10 -2.91 -6.84 -31.93
N ALA A 11 -3.53 -5.71 -31.67
CA ALA A 11 -2.87 -4.59 -30.96
C ALA A 11 -2.34 -5.10 -29.60
N PRO A 12 -1.14 -4.66 -29.16
CA PRO A 12 -0.65 -5.02 -27.85
C PRO A 12 -1.67 -4.61 -26.76
N PRO A 13 -1.81 -5.41 -25.70
CA PRO A 13 -2.72 -5.07 -24.60
C PRO A 13 -2.37 -3.69 -24.07
N ALA A 14 -3.39 -2.89 -23.78
CA ALA A 14 -3.20 -1.56 -23.17
C ALA A 14 -2.40 -1.69 -21.86
N ALA A 15 -1.52 -0.73 -21.59
CA ALA A 15 -0.79 -0.70 -20.33
C ALA A 15 -1.77 -0.64 -19.14
N PRO A 16 -1.49 -1.35 -18.04
CA PRO A 16 -2.36 -1.33 -16.85
C PRO A 16 -2.54 0.10 -16.33
N ARG A 17 -3.80 0.49 -16.08
CA ARG A 17 -4.13 1.80 -15.49
C ARG A 17 -3.68 1.85 -14.04
N LEU A 18 -2.84 2.84 -13.72
CA LEU A 18 -2.24 3.00 -12.40
C LEU A 18 -2.84 4.19 -11.66
N LEU A 19 -3.28 3.95 -10.42
CA LEU A 19 -3.59 4.99 -9.45
C LEU A 19 -2.49 5.06 -8.39
N ILE A 20 -1.92 6.23 -8.15
CA ILE A 20 -1.02 6.50 -7.03
C ILE A 20 -1.79 7.27 -5.96
N THR A 21 -1.79 6.78 -4.72
CA THR A 21 -2.49 7.42 -3.59
C THR A 21 -1.50 8.00 -2.58
N LEU A 22 -1.71 9.27 -2.24
CA LEU A 22 -0.94 10.03 -1.25
C LEU A 22 -1.85 10.46 -0.11
N CYS A 23 -1.63 9.93 1.10
CA CYS A 23 -2.35 10.39 2.28
C CYS A 23 -1.58 11.56 2.90
N THR A 24 -2.22 12.73 3.02
CA THR A 24 -1.57 13.97 3.46
C THR A 24 -2.17 14.55 4.74
N TYR A 25 -1.30 15.11 5.57
CA TYR A 25 -1.65 16.02 6.65
C TYR A 25 -0.44 16.89 7.00
N ASN A 26 -0.48 18.19 6.64
CA ASN A 26 0.64 19.13 6.73
C ASN A 26 1.84 18.65 5.89
N GLU A 27 1.61 18.47 4.58
CA GLU A 27 2.62 17.96 3.65
C GLU A 27 2.78 18.90 2.42
N ARG A 28 2.42 20.18 2.58
CA ARG A 28 2.42 21.16 1.46
C ARG A 28 3.74 21.20 0.69
N GLU A 29 4.87 21.37 1.40
CA GLU A 29 6.19 21.47 0.78
C GLU A 29 6.60 20.15 0.11
N ASN A 30 6.11 19.03 0.64
CA ASN A 30 6.41 17.72 0.13
C ASN A 30 5.65 17.43 -1.16
N ILE A 31 4.32 17.66 -1.21
CA ILE A 31 3.52 17.34 -2.41
C ILE A 31 3.91 18.23 -3.59
N GLU A 32 4.34 19.49 -3.35
CA GLU A 32 4.81 20.40 -4.39
C GLU A 32 5.96 19.79 -5.22
N ARG A 33 6.80 18.98 -4.60
CA ARG A 33 7.96 18.32 -5.22
C ARG A 33 7.69 16.87 -5.59
N LEU A 34 6.89 16.17 -4.78
CA LEU A 34 6.65 14.74 -4.95
C LEU A 34 5.77 14.48 -6.16
N VAL A 35 4.72 15.26 -6.37
CA VAL A 35 3.78 15.05 -7.48
C VAL A 35 4.49 15.13 -8.85
N PRO A 36 5.30 16.17 -9.15
CA PRO A 36 6.10 16.17 -10.37
C PRO A 36 7.06 15.00 -10.50
N ALA A 37 7.74 14.60 -9.40
CA ALA A 37 8.66 13.47 -9.40
C ALA A 37 7.95 12.12 -9.64
N LEU A 38 6.69 11.99 -9.22
CA LEU A 38 5.87 10.82 -9.54
C LEU A 38 5.53 10.76 -11.03
N HIS A 39 5.12 11.88 -11.64
CA HIS A 39 4.83 11.95 -13.06
C HIS A 39 6.07 11.78 -13.95
N GLU A 40 7.27 12.10 -13.44
CA GLU A 40 8.53 11.83 -14.16
C GLU A 40 8.78 10.32 -14.31
N VAL A 41 8.49 9.51 -13.28
CA VAL A 41 8.77 8.06 -13.29
C VAL A 41 7.56 7.22 -13.71
N ALA A 42 6.35 7.77 -13.62
CA ALA A 42 5.10 7.12 -14.00
C ALA A 42 4.17 8.13 -14.71
N PRO A 43 4.49 8.52 -15.95
CA PRO A 43 3.77 9.58 -16.67
C PRO A 43 2.33 9.18 -17.05
N ASP A 44 2.04 7.91 -17.03
CA ASP A 44 0.73 7.29 -17.29
C ASP A 44 -0.16 7.14 -16.04
N ALA A 45 0.36 7.49 -14.85
CA ALA A 45 -0.37 7.31 -13.60
C ALA A 45 -1.30 8.49 -13.31
N ASP A 46 -2.49 8.16 -12.78
CA ASP A 46 -3.33 9.12 -12.08
C ASP A 46 -2.88 9.22 -10.60
N ILE A 47 -2.95 10.41 -10.02
CA ILE A 47 -2.55 10.67 -8.63
C ILE A 47 -3.78 11.13 -7.84
N LEU A 48 -4.09 10.44 -6.75
CA LEU A 48 -5.12 10.83 -5.78
C LEU A 48 -4.46 11.33 -4.49
N ILE A 49 -4.59 12.63 -4.23
CA ILE A 49 -4.18 13.24 -2.97
C ILE A 49 -5.36 13.17 -2.00
N ILE A 50 -5.15 12.53 -0.84
CA ILE A 50 -6.18 12.35 0.20
C ILE A 50 -5.80 13.22 1.38
N ASP A 51 -6.42 14.38 1.47
CA ASP A 51 -6.09 15.39 2.48
C ASP A 51 -6.99 15.33 3.71
N ASP A 52 -6.38 15.17 4.88
CA ASP A 52 -7.05 15.09 6.18
C ASP A 52 -7.32 16.48 6.78
N ASN A 53 -7.79 17.43 5.95
CA ASN A 53 -8.09 18.82 6.34
C ASN A 53 -6.84 19.53 6.92
N SER A 54 -5.79 19.58 6.12
CA SER A 54 -4.50 20.17 6.49
C SER A 54 -4.61 21.68 6.70
N PRO A 55 -4.21 22.22 7.85
CA PRO A 55 -4.25 23.67 8.12
C PRO A 55 -3.12 24.46 7.45
N ASP A 56 -2.08 23.80 6.90
CA ASP A 56 -0.92 24.43 6.25
C ASP A 56 -1.16 24.81 4.77
N GLY A 57 -2.37 24.54 4.24
CA GLY A 57 -2.73 24.80 2.85
C GLY A 57 -2.35 23.67 1.89
N THR A 58 -2.03 22.47 2.39
CA THR A 58 -1.80 21.27 1.56
C THR A 58 -2.98 21.01 0.61
N GLY A 59 -4.22 20.99 1.14
CA GLY A 59 -5.42 20.75 0.36
C GLY A 59 -5.63 21.80 -0.74
N THR A 60 -5.44 23.09 -0.44
CA THR A 60 -5.54 24.17 -1.44
C THR A 60 -4.50 24.03 -2.54
N LEU A 61 -3.26 23.66 -2.21
CA LEU A 61 -2.23 23.39 -3.20
C LEU A 61 -2.61 22.20 -4.09
N ALA A 62 -3.13 21.13 -3.48
CA ALA A 62 -3.58 19.95 -4.21
C ALA A 62 -4.72 20.29 -5.21
N ASP A 63 -5.68 21.14 -4.81
CA ASP A 63 -6.74 21.63 -5.71
C ASP A 63 -6.16 22.39 -6.90
N THR A 64 -5.21 23.29 -6.67
CA THR A 64 -4.52 24.03 -7.73
C THR A 64 -3.79 23.11 -8.71
N MET A 65 -3.16 22.03 -8.19
CA MET A 65 -2.54 21.02 -9.04
C MET A 65 -3.58 20.26 -9.88
N ALA A 66 -4.72 19.89 -9.30
CA ALA A 66 -5.79 19.20 -9.99
C ALA A 66 -6.47 20.06 -11.06
N GLU A 67 -6.55 21.38 -10.86
CA GLU A 67 -7.04 22.33 -11.89
C GLU A 67 -6.11 22.41 -13.11
N SER A 68 -4.79 22.20 -12.89
CA SER A 68 -3.78 22.30 -13.95
C SER A 68 -3.47 20.96 -14.65
N ASP A 69 -3.76 19.82 -14.01
CA ASP A 69 -3.50 18.49 -14.56
C ASP A 69 -4.65 17.53 -14.26
N SER A 70 -5.36 17.09 -15.29
CA SER A 70 -6.53 16.18 -15.17
C SER A 70 -6.22 14.79 -14.60
N ARG A 71 -4.93 14.42 -14.51
CA ARG A 71 -4.48 13.17 -13.88
C ARG A 71 -4.38 13.28 -12.35
N ILE A 72 -4.56 14.48 -11.81
CA ILE A 72 -4.54 14.72 -10.37
C ILE A 72 -5.96 14.90 -9.87
N ALA A 73 -6.31 14.16 -8.82
CA ALA A 73 -7.58 14.30 -8.12
C ALA A 73 -7.34 14.52 -6.63
N VAL A 74 -8.27 15.21 -5.98
CA VAL A 74 -8.19 15.48 -4.54
C VAL A 74 -9.41 14.89 -3.84
N LEU A 75 -9.17 14.24 -2.69
CA LEU A 75 -10.20 13.78 -1.78
C LEU A 75 -10.01 14.49 -0.44
N HIS A 76 -10.82 15.52 -0.19
CA HIS A 76 -10.85 16.20 1.10
C HIS A 76 -11.62 15.36 2.12
N ARG A 77 -11.00 15.12 3.28
CA ARG A 77 -11.64 14.48 4.42
C ARG A 77 -11.88 15.52 5.52
N ALA A 78 -12.87 15.26 6.38
CA ALA A 78 -13.24 16.20 7.44
C ALA A 78 -12.13 16.42 8.49
N GLY A 79 -11.08 15.58 8.52
CA GLY A 79 -9.95 15.66 9.42
C GLY A 79 -9.31 14.30 9.67
N LYS A 80 -8.31 14.25 10.54
CA LYS A 80 -7.59 13.04 10.91
C LYS A 80 -8.49 12.00 11.57
N GLN A 81 -8.63 10.87 10.90
CA GLN A 81 -9.36 9.69 11.41
C GLN A 81 -8.46 8.45 11.48
N GLY A 82 -7.16 8.63 11.28
CA GLY A 82 -6.14 7.59 11.22
C GLY A 82 -5.75 7.20 9.81
N LEU A 83 -4.45 6.91 9.61
CA LEU A 83 -3.84 6.61 8.30
C LEU A 83 -4.57 5.49 7.56
N GLY A 84 -4.92 4.39 8.26
CA GLY A 84 -5.62 3.26 7.64
C GLY A 84 -6.95 3.65 7.01
N THR A 85 -7.69 4.59 7.61
CA THR A 85 -8.97 5.06 7.05
C THR A 85 -8.79 5.93 5.81
N ALA A 86 -7.67 6.66 5.70
CA ALA A 86 -7.32 7.43 4.51
C ALA A 86 -6.93 6.47 3.37
N ILE A 87 -6.10 5.47 3.64
CA ILE A 87 -5.72 4.46 2.66
C ILE A 87 -6.96 3.70 2.14
N LEU A 88 -7.89 3.31 3.03
CA LEU A 88 -9.14 2.68 2.63
C LEU A 88 -10.00 3.56 1.72
N ALA A 89 -10.02 4.88 1.96
CA ALA A 89 -10.69 5.82 1.07
C ALA A 89 -10.04 5.83 -0.33
N GLY A 90 -8.71 5.78 -0.40
CA GLY A 90 -7.96 5.59 -1.65
C GLY A 90 -8.32 4.28 -2.36
N PHE A 91 -8.39 3.17 -1.63
CA PHE A 91 -8.76 1.87 -2.20
C PHE A 91 -10.17 1.89 -2.80
N ARG A 92 -11.16 2.46 -2.09
CA ARG A 92 -12.51 2.63 -2.63
C ARG A 92 -12.53 3.44 -3.93
N LYS A 93 -11.71 4.49 -4.00
CA LYS A 93 -11.58 5.30 -5.23
C LYS A 93 -10.92 4.52 -6.37
N GLY A 94 -9.86 3.75 -6.08
CA GLY A 94 -9.22 2.88 -7.07
C GLY A 94 -10.15 1.81 -7.63
N ILE A 95 -10.93 1.16 -6.75
CA ILE A 95 -11.93 0.16 -7.15
C ILE A 95 -13.05 0.80 -7.99
N ALA A 96 -13.62 1.92 -7.52
CA ALA A 96 -14.70 2.61 -8.24
C ALA A 96 -14.26 3.23 -9.58
N GLY A 97 -12.96 3.56 -9.72
CA GLY A 97 -12.37 4.08 -10.95
C GLY A 97 -11.90 3.00 -11.92
N GLU A 98 -12.09 1.72 -11.58
CA GLU A 98 -11.70 0.56 -12.41
C GLU A 98 -10.21 0.60 -12.82
N TYR A 99 -9.33 0.97 -11.87
CA TYR A 99 -7.89 0.88 -12.06
C TYR A 99 -7.42 -0.58 -11.99
N ASP A 100 -6.33 -0.90 -12.69
CA ASP A 100 -5.72 -2.23 -12.63
C ASP A 100 -4.78 -2.36 -11.44
N GLN A 101 -4.01 -1.30 -11.18
CA GLN A 101 -2.99 -1.24 -10.13
C GLN A 101 -3.19 0.00 -9.25
N LEU A 102 -2.89 -0.14 -7.97
CA LEU A 102 -2.89 0.96 -7.02
C LEU A 102 -1.59 0.96 -6.22
N ILE A 103 -0.86 2.07 -6.28
CA ILE A 103 0.30 2.30 -5.42
C ILE A 103 -0.09 3.22 -4.28
N ASN A 104 0.24 2.82 -3.04
CA ASN A 104 0.19 3.69 -1.87
C ASN A 104 1.61 3.96 -1.38
N LEU A 105 1.93 5.23 -1.11
CA LEU A 105 3.20 5.64 -0.53
C LEU A 105 3.01 6.87 0.37
N ASP A 106 3.98 7.12 1.25
CA ASP A 106 3.98 8.30 2.11
C ASP A 106 4.34 9.56 1.31
N ALA A 107 3.74 10.69 1.68
CA ALA A 107 3.90 11.96 0.94
C ALA A 107 5.19 12.73 1.29
N ASP A 108 6.08 12.19 2.14
CA ASP A 108 7.24 12.88 2.73
C ASP A 108 8.60 12.54 2.10
N PHE A 109 8.62 11.97 0.89
CA PHE A 109 9.80 11.46 0.19
C PHE A 109 10.56 10.34 0.89
N SER A 110 10.09 9.81 2.00
CA SER A 110 10.72 8.64 2.61
C SER A 110 10.69 7.41 1.69
N HIS A 111 9.72 7.39 0.78
CA HIS A 111 9.56 6.43 -0.30
C HIS A 111 9.84 7.12 -1.65
N HIS A 112 11.09 7.05 -2.11
CA HIS A 112 11.48 7.76 -3.33
C HIS A 112 10.78 7.16 -4.58
N PRO A 113 10.18 8.00 -5.47
CA PRO A 113 9.47 7.56 -6.68
C PRO A 113 10.26 6.64 -7.61
N ARG A 114 11.59 6.76 -7.65
CA ARG A 114 12.50 5.92 -8.48
C ARG A 114 12.28 4.41 -8.34
N HIS A 115 11.65 3.96 -7.25
CA HIS A 115 11.38 2.53 -7.02
C HIS A 115 10.07 2.04 -7.66
N ILE A 116 9.21 2.94 -8.15
CA ILE A 116 7.91 2.60 -8.75
C ILE A 116 8.05 1.67 -9.96
N PRO A 117 8.96 1.89 -10.93
CA PRO A 117 9.10 0.99 -12.06
C PRO A 117 9.37 -0.46 -11.63
N ALA A 118 10.33 -0.68 -10.72
CA ALA A 118 10.65 -2.02 -10.21
C ALA A 118 9.46 -2.67 -9.47
N MET A 119 8.62 -1.87 -8.79
CA MET A 119 7.40 -2.39 -8.16
C MET A 119 6.36 -2.81 -9.21
N ARG A 120 6.18 -2.03 -10.28
CA ARG A 120 5.27 -2.37 -11.39
C ARG A 120 5.72 -3.64 -12.12
N ASP A 121 7.02 -3.82 -12.34
CA ASP A 121 7.58 -5.04 -12.96
C ASP A 121 7.20 -6.30 -12.18
N LEU A 122 7.21 -6.25 -10.83
CA LEU A 122 6.79 -7.37 -9.99
C LEU A 122 5.31 -7.71 -10.14
N MET A 123 4.45 -6.75 -10.52
CA MET A 123 3.01 -6.98 -10.68
C MET A 123 2.67 -7.88 -11.87
N THR A 124 3.62 -8.20 -12.71
CA THR A 124 3.44 -9.21 -13.79
C THR A 124 3.27 -10.63 -13.22
N THR A 125 3.80 -10.89 -12.04
CA THR A 125 3.80 -12.22 -11.39
C THR A 125 3.25 -12.23 -9.97
N ALA A 126 3.07 -11.05 -9.36
CA ALA A 126 2.56 -10.88 -8.01
C ALA A 126 1.26 -10.07 -8.00
N ASP A 127 0.48 -10.24 -6.95
CA ASP A 127 -0.74 -9.49 -6.71
C ASP A 127 -0.49 -8.32 -5.74
N VAL A 128 0.63 -8.40 -4.98
CA VAL A 128 1.11 -7.37 -4.06
C VAL A 128 2.63 -7.24 -4.20
N ALA A 129 3.10 -6.07 -4.65
CA ALA A 129 4.51 -5.72 -4.63
C ALA A 129 4.81 -4.80 -3.43
N ILE A 130 5.86 -5.08 -2.69
CA ILE A 130 6.26 -4.37 -1.47
C ILE A 130 7.64 -3.76 -1.70
N GLY A 131 7.74 -2.43 -1.53
CA GLY A 131 9.03 -1.75 -1.38
C GLY A 131 9.62 -2.09 -0.01
N SER A 132 10.63 -2.96 0.02
CA SER A 132 11.13 -3.56 1.24
C SER A 132 12.48 -2.99 1.66
N ARG A 133 12.56 -2.59 2.93
CA ARG A 133 13.80 -2.16 3.61
C ARG A 133 14.66 -3.34 4.07
N TYR A 134 14.12 -4.56 4.05
CA TYR A 134 14.68 -5.73 4.74
C TYR A 134 15.04 -6.89 3.83
N VAL A 135 14.90 -6.74 2.53
CA VAL A 135 15.48 -7.64 1.53
C VAL A 135 16.89 -7.20 1.15
N GLU A 136 17.64 -8.07 0.49
CA GLU A 136 18.99 -7.74 0.00
C GLU A 136 18.96 -6.51 -0.91
N GLY A 137 19.85 -5.56 -0.69
CA GLY A 137 19.86 -4.26 -1.37
C GLY A 137 18.92 -3.21 -0.78
N GLY A 138 18.04 -3.58 0.15
CA GLY A 138 17.19 -2.65 0.89
C GLY A 138 17.91 -2.03 2.09
N GLY A 139 17.41 -0.88 2.54
CA GLY A 139 18.03 -0.19 3.66
C GLY A 139 17.22 0.97 4.22
N VAL A 140 17.76 1.58 5.26
CA VAL A 140 17.21 2.75 5.93
C VAL A 140 18.33 3.73 6.25
N VAL A 141 18.13 4.99 5.91
CA VAL A 141 19.06 6.09 6.19
C VAL A 141 18.41 7.03 7.22
N GLY A 142 19.20 7.51 8.18
CA GLY A 142 18.78 8.50 9.16
C GLY A 142 18.22 7.95 10.48
N TRP A 143 17.94 6.65 10.59
CA TRP A 143 17.41 6.08 11.83
C TRP A 143 18.50 5.79 12.87
N ASN A 144 18.16 5.99 14.13
CA ASN A 144 18.97 5.51 15.24
C ASN A 144 18.79 3.97 15.44
N TRP A 145 19.75 3.34 16.14
CA TRP A 145 19.75 1.89 16.34
C TRP A 145 18.49 1.36 17.03
N ARG A 146 17.89 2.13 17.97
CA ARG A 146 16.67 1.73 18.71
C ARG A 146 15.49 1.60 17.76
N ARG A 147 15.34 2.54 16.81
CA ARG A 147 14.28 2.51 15.79
C ARG A 147 14.47 1.33 14.84
N HIS A 148 15.72 1.01 14.48
CA HIS A 148 16.03 -0.20 13.70
C HIS A 148 15.61 -1.48 14.40
N VAL A 149 15.98 -1.66 15.68
CA VAL A 149 15.62 -2.84 16.47
C VAL A 149 14.10 -2.95 16.63
N MET A 150 13.43 -1.85 16.97
CA MET A 150 11.98 -1.83 17.13
C MET A 150 11.27 -2.20 15.82
N SER A 151 11.66 -1.60 14.70
CA SER A 151 11.03 -1.87 13.40
C SER A 151 11.26 -3.31 12.95
N ARG A 152 12.46 -3.86 13.11
CA ARG A 152 12.73 -5.28 12.83
C ARG A 152 11.92 -6.20 13.75
N GLY A 153 11.81 -5.84 15.02
CA GLY A 153 11.00 -6.58 16.00
C GLY A 153 9.52 -6.63 15.62
N ILE A 154 8.94 -5.51 15.23
CA ILE A 154 7.53 -5.44 14.77
C ILE A 154 7.33 -6.28 13.51
N ASN A 155 8.21 -6.17 12.52
CA ASN A 155 8.13 -6.96 11.30
C ASN A 155 8.25 -8.47 11.56
N PHE A 156 9.18 -8.87 12.43
CA PHE A 156 9.33 -10.26 12.85
C PHE A 156 8.06 -10.76 13.58
N TYR A 157 7.54 -9.98 14.51
CA TYR A 157 6.31 -10.32 15.25
C TYR A 157 5.11 -10.45 14.31
N ALA A 158 4.89 -9.50 13.41
CA ALA A 158 3.81 -9.57 12.42
C ALA A 158 3.95 -10.80 11.52
N ARG A 159 5.16 -11.07 11.04
CA ARG A 159 5.47 -12.25 10.22
C ARG A 159 5.14 -13.56 10.94
N LEU A 160 5.53 -13.69 12.19
CA LEU A 160 5.27 -14.88 13.00
C LEU A 160 3.78 -15.03 13.31
N MET A 161 3.15 -13.99 13.84
CA MET A 161 1.75 -14.02 14.29
C MET A 161 0.77 -14.21 13.12
N LEU A 162 0.96 -13.46 12.05
CA LEU A 162 0.07 -13.49 10.89
C LEU A 162 0.52 -14.48 9.82
N GLY A 163 1.72 -15.01 9.94
CA GLY A 163 2.34 -15.95 9.00
C GLY A 163 2.63 -15.29 7.65
N LEU A 164 2.97 -14.01 7.60
CA LEU A 164 3.22 -13.29 6.36
C LEU A 164 4.51 -13.79 5.68
N PRO A 165 4.55 -13.90 4.34
CA PRO A 165 5.75 -14.33 3.64
C PRO A 165 6.79 -13.21 3.53
N SER A 166 6.35 -11.94 3.51
CA SER A 166 7.17 -10.75 3.32
C SER A 166 8.04 -10.42 4.53
N ARG A 167 9.14 -9.73 4.28
CA ARG A 167 10.07 -9.26 5.32
C ARG A 167 9.69 -7.87 5.84
N ASP A 168 9.13 -7.01 4.96
CA ASP A 168 8.66 -5.67 5.32
C ASP A 168 7.13 -5.59 5.34
N ASN A 169 6.58 -5.76 6.54
CA ASN A 169 5.13 -5.78 6.75
C ASN A 169 4.59 -4.45 7.27
N SER A 170 5.46 -3.56 7.75
CA SER A 170 5.08 -2.28 8.36
C SER A 170 5.25 -1.06 7.43
N GLY A 171 5.91 -1.24 6.27
CA GLY A 171 6.05 -0.18 5.28
C GLY A 171 4.74 0.08 4.53
N SER A 172 4.51 1.32 4.12
CA SER A 172 3.33 1.73 3.35
C SER A 172 3.55 1.77 1.84
N PHE A 173 4.80 1.64 1.37
CA PHE A 173 5.12 1.67 -0.06
C PHE A 173 4.80 0.33 -0.71
N ARG A 174 3.62 0.26 -1.32
CA ARG A 174 3.09 -0.98 -1.89
C ARG A 174 2.33 -0.74 -3.17
N CYS A 175 2.41 -1.69 -4.09
CA CYS A 175 1.55 -1.79 -5.25
C CYS A 175 0.61 -2.98 -5.08
N TYR A 176 -0.65 -2.78 -5.38
CA TYR A 176 -1.71 -3.78 -5.27
C TYR A 176 -2.42 -3.96 -6.60
N THR A 177 -2.81 -5.19 -6.91
CA THR A 177 -3.82 -5.45 -7.95
C THR A 177 -5.19 -5.04 -7.41
N VAL A 178 -5.88 -4.15 -8.13
CA VAL A 178 -7.15 -3.56 -7.64
C VAL A 178 -8.26 -4.60 -7.54
N THR A 179 -8.28 -5.60 -8.41
CA THR A 179 -9.23 -6.72 -8.32
C THR A 179 -9.10 -7.49 -7.01
N GLN A 180 -7.87 -7.67 -6.49
CA GLN A 180 -7.66 -8.30 -5.18
C GLN A 180 -8.13 -7.40 -4.02
N LEU A 181 -8.00 -6.08 -4.15
CA LEU A 181 -8.57 -5.14 -3.17
C LEU A 181 -10.10 -5.16 -3.18
N ALA A 182 -10.71 -5.33 -4.35
CA ALA A 182 -12.17 -5.38 -4.50
C ALA A 182 -12.82 -6.63 -3.86
N GLU A 183 -12.06 -7.73 -3.72
CA GLU A 183 -12.53 -8.93 -3.02
C GLU A 183 -12.52 -8.78 -1.48
N LEU A 184 -11.92 -7.72 -0.96
CA LEU A 184 -11.89 -7.46 0.47
C LEU A 184 -13.14 -6.70 0.91
N ASP A 185 -13.73 -7.14 2.01
CA ASP A 185 -14.69 -6.29 2.73
C ASP A 185 -13.92 -5.19 3.48
N LEU A 186 -13.90 -4.00 2.88
CA LEU A 186 -13.15 -2.85 3.39
C LEU A 186 -13.75 -2.28 4.70
N ASP A 187 -14.99 -2.62 5.06
CA ASP A 187 -15.62 -2.17 6.29
C ASP A 187 -15.24 -3.02 7.51
N LEU A 188 -14.69 -4.22 7.28
CA LEU A 188 -14.22 -5.10 8.33
C LEU A 188 -12.83 -4.79 8.88
N PHE A 189 -12.13 -3.78 8.34
CA PHE A 189 -10.82 -3.39 8.84
C PHE A 189 -10.92 -2.79 10.24
N ARG A 190 -10.09 -3.28 11.16
CA ARG A 190 -10.08 -2.88 12.57
C ARG A 190 -8.99 -1.86 12.88
N ALA A 191 -7.88 -1.94 12.16
CA ALA A 191 -6.75 -1.05 12.33
C ALA A 191 -6.98 0.29 11.64
N ARG A 192 -6.98 1.37 12.42
CA ARG A 192 -7.12 2.74 11.90
C ARG A 192 -5.77 3.45 11.75
N GLY A 193 -4.74 2.99 12.48
CA GLY A 193 -3.38 3.53 12.48
C GLY A 193 -2.40 2.65 11.72
N TYR A 194 -1.16 2.60 12.21
CA TYR A 194 -0.04 1.91 11.54
C TYR A 194 -0.25 0.39 11.36
N ALA A 195 -0.93 -0.27 12.31
CA ALA A 195 -1.26 -1.71 12.19
C ALA A 195 -2.14 -2.05 10.97
N PHE A 196 -2.66 -1.05 10.28
CA PHE A 196 -3.36 -1.25 9.01
C PHE A 196 -2.48 -1.91 7.96
N GLN A 197 -1.18 -1.59 7.98
CA GLN A 197 -0.23 -2.13 7.00
C GLN A 197 -0.06 -3.66 7.12
N GLU A 198 -0.10 -4.18 8.33
CA GLU A 198 -0.03 -5.61 8.58
C GLU A 198 -1.40 -6.28 8.37
N GLU A 199 -2.50 -5.60 8.74
CA GLU A 199 -3.84 -6.14 8.56
C GLU A 199 -4.18 -6.34 7.08
N ILE A 200 -3.87 -5.38 6.21
CA ILE A 200 -4.14 -5.51 4.76
C ILE A 200 -3.37 -6.70 4.16
N LEU A 201 -2.08 -6.86 4.49
CA LEU A 201 -1.30 -8.00 4.01
C LEU A 201 -1.87 -9.33 4.52
N TYR A 202 -2.28 -9.40 5.77
CA TYR A 202 -2.91 -10.59 6.34
C TYR A 202 -4.20 -10.96 5.60
N ARG A 203 -5.05 -9.97 5.29
CA ARG A 203 -6.32 -10.20 4.57
C ARG A 203 -6.07 -10.65 3.14
N LEU A 204 -5.17 -9.98 2.40
CA LEU A 204 -4.78 -10.36 1.04
C LEU A 204 -4.16 -11.77 0.99
N ARG A 205 -3.27 -12.10 1.95
CA ARG A 205 -2.74 -13.46 2.06
C ARG A 205 -3.85 -14.50 2.21
N ARG A 206 -4.91 -14.18 2.94
CA ARG A 206 -6.03 -15.11 3.13
C ARG A 206 -6.86 -15.32 1.86
N LEU A 207 -6.86 -14.39 0.95
CA LEU A 207 -7.43 -14.54 -0.41
C LEU A 207 -6.53 -15.38 -1.32
N GLY A 208 -5.28 -15.67 -0.90
CA GLY A 208 -4.31 -16.40 -1.71
C GLY A 208 -3.43 -15.50 -2.56
N SER A 209 -3.45 -14.18 -2.35
CA SER A 209 -2.62 -13.23 -3.10
C SER A 209 -1.14 -13.59 -3.03
N ARG A 210 -0.45 -13.42 -4.15
CA ARG A 210 1.01 -13.63 -4.30
C ARG A 210 1.74 -12.34 -3.97
N PHE A 211 2.79 -12.46 -3.15
CA PHE A 211 3.58 -11.34 -2.66
C PHE A 211 4.97 -11.36 -3.27
N ALA A 212 5.47 -10.20 -3.68
CA ALA A 212 6.85 -10.00 -4.06
C ALA A 212 7.43 -8.75 -3.38
N GLU A 213 8.75 -8.73 -3.16
CA GLU A 213 9.46 -7.62 -2.54
C GLU A 213 10.57 -7.13 -3.46
N THR A 214 10.70 -5.80 -3.59
CA THR A 214 11.84 -5.15 -4.24
C THR A 214 12.59 -4.29 -3.22
N PRO A 215 13.93 -4.21 -3.27
CA PRO A 215 14.68 -3.40 -2.34
C PRO A 215 14.38 -1.91 -2.52
N ILE A 216 14.17 -1.22 -1.41
CA ILE A 216 14.12 0.24 -1.37
C ILE A 216 15.08 0.78 -0.32
N VAL A 217 15.58 1.98 -0.53
CA VAL A 217 16.26 2.77 0.50
C VAL A 217 15.24 3.76 1.05
N PHE A 218 14.84 3.53 2.31
CA PHE A 218 13.98 4.44 3.05
C PHE A 218 14.85 5.56 3.62
N GLU A 219 14.53 6.80 3.30
CA GLU A 219 15.20 7.97 3.85
C GLU A 219 14.31 8.58 4.94
N ASP A 220 14.90 8.87 6.12
CA ASP A 220 14.11 9.53 7.17
C ASP A 220 13.67 10.92 6.70
N ARG A 221 12.51 11.35 7.15
CA ARG A 221 11.90 12.63 6.76
C ARG A 221 12.88 13.78 6.88
N ARG A 222 12.90 14.63 5.87
CA ARG A 222 13.67 15.88 5.93
C ARG A 222 12.98 16.94 6.76
N PHE A 223 11.63 16.87 6.85
CA PHE A 223 10.77 17.80 7.58
C PHE A 223 9.69 17.04 8.37
N GLY A 224 9.36 17.52 9.56
CA GLY A 224 8.31 16.98 10.42
C GLY A 224 8.78 15.98 11.48
N GLU A 225 7.97 15.79 12.52
CA GLU A 225 8.25 14.87 13.63
C GLU A 225 7.58 13.50 13.42
N SER A 226 8.22 12.44 13.94
CA SER A 226 7.62 11.11 13.95
C SER A 226 6.40 11.08 14.87
N LYS A 227 5.22 10.77 14.32
CA LYS A 227 3.92 10.81 15.03
C LYS A 227 3.59 9.49 15.75
N ILE A 228 4.52 8.53 15.82
CA ILE A 228 4.26 7.24 16.47
C ILE A 228 4.33 7.42 17.99
N SER A 229 3.18 7.30 18.64
CA SER A 229 3.09 7.31 20.11
C SER A 229 3.23 5.88 20.67
N TRP A 230 3.67 5.77 21.92
CA TRP A 230 3.69 4.49 22.65
C TRP A 230 2.31 3.81 22.67
N LYS A 231 1.24 4.60 22.81
CA LYS A 231 -0.14 4.09 22.79
C LYS A 231 -0.50 3.45 21.46
N GLU A 232 -0.08 4.01 20.34
CA GLU A 232 -0.30 3.44 19.01
C GLU A 232 0.49 2.15 18.81
N SER A 233 1.71 2.06 19.32
CA SER A 233 2.50 0.84 19.28
C SER A 233 1.84 -0.31 20.03
N VAL A 234 1.33 -0.05 21.25
CA VAL A 234 0.60 -1.05 22.05
C VAL A 234 -0.71 -1.46 21.38
N ALA A 235 -1.45 -0.48 20.83
CA ALA A 235 -2.68 -0.77 20.08
C ALA A 235 -2.41 -1.63 18.84
N ALA A 236 -1.31 -1.37 18.12
CA ALA A 236 -0.89 -2.18 16.99
C ALA A 236 -0.61 -3.63 17.39
N LEU A 237 0.19 -3.85 18.43
CA LEU A 237 0.48 -5.19 18.95
C LEU A 237 -0.78 -5.95 19.35
N TRP A 238 -1.74 -5.26 19.98
CA TRP A 238 -3.03 -5.86 20.35
C TRP A 238 -3.86 -6.26 19.15
N ILE A 239 -3.91 -5.43 18.10
CA ILE A 239 -4.61 -5.74 16.85
C ILE A 239 -3.98 -6.97 16.19
N LEU A 240 -2.65 -7.01 16.07
CA LEU A 240 -1.93 -8.16 15.51
C LEU A 240 -2.20 -9.45 16.30
N PHE A 241 -2.23 -9.38 17.62
CA PHE A 241 -2.59 -10.52 18.47
C PHE A 241 -4.01 -11.02 18.21
N ARG A 242 -5.00 -10.11 18.11
CA ARG A 242 -6.38 -10.49 17.78
C ARG A 242 -6.50 -11.13 16.41
N LEU A 243 -5.79 -10.61 15.41
CA LEU A 243 -5.76 -11.22 14.06
C LEU A 243 -5.10 -12.61 14.09
N ALA A 244 -4.09 -12.81 14.93
CA ALA A 244 -3.46 -14.11 15.12
C ALA A 244 -4.44 -15.13 15.75
N ILE A 245 -5.24 -14.71 16.74
CA ILE A 245 -6.30 -15.57 17.32
C ILE A 245 -7.32 -15.94 16.23
N ASP A 246 -7.80 -14.97 15.45
CA ASP A 246 -8.72 -15.25 14.33
C ASP A 246 -8.12 -16.27 13.34
N ARG A 247 -6.81 -16.19 13.08
CA ARG A 247 -6.08 -17.15 12.25
C ARG A 247 -6.14 -18.58 12.83
N VAL A 248 -5.85 -18.74 14.11
CA VAL A 248 -5.80 -20.06 14.78
C VAL A 248 -7.20 -20.66 14.89
N LEU A 249 -8.20 -19.87 15.28
CA LEU A 249 -9.59 -20.36 15.42
C LEU A 249 -10.15 -20.84 14.10
N ARG A 250 -9.94 -20.12 13.02
CA ARG A 250 -10.43 -20.51 11.68
C ARG A 250 -9.67 -21.69 11.09
N ALA A 251 -8.38 -21.85 11.39
CA ALA A 251 -7.62 -23.05 11.03
C ALA A 251 -8.20 -24.30 11.69
N ARG A 252 -8.61 -24.19 12.97
CA ARG A 252 -9.25 -25.30 13.72
C ARG A 252 -10.62 -25.67 13.17
N VAL A 253 -11.42 -24.69 12.73
CA VAL A 253 -12.74 -24.94 12.12
C VAL A 253 -12.56 -25.70 10.81
N ARG A 254 -11.69 -25.23 9.90
CA ARG A 254 -11.41 -25.94 8.63
C ARG A 254 -10.91 -27.37 8.83
N GLN A 255 -10.11 -27.62 9.86
CA GLN A 255 -9.62 -28.96 10.18
C GLN A 255 -10.73 -29.87 10.70
N ARG A 256 -11.69 -29.35 11.47
CA ARG A 256 -12.87 -30.08 11.93
C ARG A 256 -13.82 -30.45 10.77
N ASP A 257 -14.05 -29.48 9.88
CA ASP A 257 -14.94 -29.70 8.72
C ASP A 257 -14.32 -30.72 7.74
N GLY A 258 -12.99 -30.68 7.53
CA GLY A 258 -12.26 -31.68 6.73
C GLY A 258 -12.30 -33.09 7.34
N LEU A 259 -12.20 -33.21 8.67
CA LEU A 259 -12.33 -34.51 9.36
C LEU A 259 -13.77 -35.06 9.35
N ALA A 260 -14.75 -34.18 9.36
CA ALA A 260 -16.18 -34.60 9.24
C ALA A 260 -16.50 -35.12 7.84
N HIS A 261 -15.88 -34.60 6.79
CA HIS A 261 -16.07 -35.09 5.42
C HIS A 261 -15.41 -36.43 5.16
N THR A 262 -14.19 -36.65 5.70
CA THR A 262 -13.49 -37.94 5.58
C THR A 262 -14.06 -39.07 6.46
N ALA A 263 -14.91 -38.77 7.44
CA ALA A 263 -15.61 -39.76 8.26
C ALA A 263 -17.01 -40.14 7.71
N ALA A 264 -17.45 -39.47 6.64
CA ALA A 264 -18.74 -39.69 6.01
C ALA A 264 -18.63 -40.46 4.66
N GLU A 265 -17.41 -40.73 4.19
CA GLU A 265 -17.06 -41.68 3.12
C GLU A 265 -16.65 -43.04 3.70
#